data_0693932654837b0f402fc8073567c270
#
_entry.id   0693932654837b0f402fc8073567c270
#
_cell.length_a   1.000
_cell.length_b   1.000
_cell.length_c   1.000
_cell.angle_alpha   90.00
_cell.angle_beta   90.00
_cell.angle_gamma   90.00
#
_symmetry.space_group_name_H-M   'P 1'
#
loop_
_entity.id
_entity.type
_entity.pdbx_description
1 polymer ?
#
loop_
_entity_poly.entity_id
_entity_poly.type
_entity_poly.pdbx_seq_one_letter_code
_entity_poly.pdbx_strand_id
1 'polypeptide(L)'
;MIKIIKEAQVRSEEDNRNLRETVAGIIGEIRGRGDAALKEYNEKFDGCTRESLRVSREEIDAAYKELGEQELADLKAAHHNIEAFANAQRQTVKPLDNFSPEPGVFLGHRIIPVESCCCYVPGGNYPLYSTALMLATPAKAAGVKRITACSPVVRGTGHINARTLVAMDLAGVDEIYALGGAQAIAAFSYGTESIKPVDIIVGPGNRFVTEAKRQCYGQVGIDFVAGPSEVLVIADGKASAKVVAADLLAQSEHDVNAKGILLTTDEAFGKSVIEAVEEELKILDTAKIARQSWDTFGEIGVVDSLDEAVQYANEYAPEHLELNVEDPDALIPKLVNYGSLFIGQNTAEVFGDYASGTNHTLPTLRAARYTGGVWVGTFLKTCTHQSMTPEASARIAPLVARMAHGEGLSGHAAAADERK
;
A
#
# COMPACT_ATOMS: atom_id res chain seq x y z
N MET A 1 -26.10 -7.13 19.46
CA MET A 1 -25.01 -6.44 20.26
C MET A 1 -23.84 -7.39 20.35
N ILE A 2 -22.65 -6.95 19.99
CA ILE A 2 -21.46 -7.82 19.94
C ILE A 2 -21.04 -8.21 21.37
N LYS A 3 -20.96 -9.50 21.64
CA LYS A 3 -20.44 -10.04 22.89
C LYS A 3 -18.96 -10.31 22.73
N ILE A 4 -18.12 -9.48 23.33
CA ILE A 4 -16.66 -9.68 23.31
C ILE A 4 -16.29 -10.81 24.27
N ILE A 5 -15.62 -11.86 23.80
CA ILE A 5 -15.11 -12.98 24.60
C ILE A 5 -13.58 -12.94 24.74
N LYS A 6 -12.88 -12.19 23.90
CA LYS A 6 -11.50 -11.74 24.06
C LYS A 6 -11.42 -10.29 23.65
N GLU A 7 -11.01 -9.42 24.58
CA GLU A 7 -10.97 -7.98 24.40
C GLU A 7 -9.57 -7.51 23.98
N ALA A 8 -9.51 -6.63 22.99
CA ALA A 8 -8.31 -5.92 22.62
C ALA A 8 -8.12 -4.69 23.50
N GLN A 9 -6.87 -4.35 23.80
CA GLN A 9 -6.54 -3.07 24.43
C GLN A 9 -6.77 -1.93 23.46
N VAL A 10 -7.28 -0.80 23.98
CA VAL A 10 -7.39 0.42 23.19
C VAL A 10 -5.98 0.99 22.98
N ARG A 11 -5.60 1.23 21.72
CA ARG A 11 -4.35 1.92 21.41
C ARG A 11 -4.38 3.30 22.04
N SER A 12 -3.41 3.62 22.89
CA SER A 12 -3.24 4.99 23.38
C SER A 12 -2.93 5.89 22.18
N GLU A 13 -3.51 7.08 22.13
CA GLU A 13 -3.01 8.14 21.26
C GLU A 13 -1.59 8.48 21.73
N GLU A 14 -0.60 7.86 21.10
CA GLU A 14 0.79 8.19 21.31
C GLU A 14 0.96 9.67 20.98
N ASP A 15 1.65 10.43 21.84
CA ASP A 15 1.97 11.83 21.53
C ASP A 15 2.87 11.87 20.28
N ASN A 16 2.22 11.96 19.12
CA ASN A 16 2.88 12.02 17.81
C ASN A 16 3.61 13.34 17.57
N ARG A 17 3.65 14.27 18.55
CA ARG A 17 4.31 15.57 18.39
C ARG A 17 5.81 15.40 18.20
N ASN A 18 6.46 14.64 19.07
CA ASN A 18 7.91 14.38 18.98
C ASN A 18 8.28 13.68 17.68
N LEU A 19 7.45 12.75 17.23
CA LEU A 19 7.64 12.08 15.94
C LEU A 19 7.57 13.08 14.79
N ARG A 20 6.56 13.95 14.78
CA ARG A 20 6.36 14.96 13.73
C ARG A 20 7.53 15.95 13.68
N GLU A 21 7.97 16.47 14.84
CA GLU A 21 9.09 17.39 14.93
C GLU A 21 10.41 16.74 14.50
N THR A 22 10.65 15.49 14.91
CA THR A 22 11.84 14.74 14.50
C THR A 22 11.87 14.56 12.98
N VAL A 23 10.77 14.13 12.39
CA VAL A 23 10.68 13.91 10.94
C VAL A 23 10.79 15.22 10.17
N ALA A 24 10.14 16.29 10.64
CA ALA A 24 10.27 17.62 10.04
C ALA A 24 11.73 18.12 10.06
N GLY A 25 12.45 17.86 11.15
CA GLY A 25 13.88 18.15 11.24
C GLY A 25 14.71 17.38 10.21
N ILE A 26 14.47 16.06 10.06
CA ILE A 26 15.15 15.24 9.05
C ILE A 26 14.87 15.77 7.63
N ILE A 27 13.63 16.07 7.31
CA ILE A 27 13.24 16.63 6.00
C ILE A 27 13.95 17.96 5.76
N GLY A 28 13.98 18.84 6.78
CA GLY A 28 14.67 20.14 6.69
C GLY A 28 16.17 20.01 6.41
N GLU A 29 16.85 19.09 7.10
CA GLU A 29 18.29 18.82 6.90
C GLU A 29 18.57 18.27 5.48
N ILE A 30 17.76 17.32 4.98
CA ILE A 30 17.93 16.78 3.63
C ILE A 30 17.73 17.89 2.58
N ARG A 31 16.73 18.75 2.75
CA ARG A 31 16.50 19.88 1.83
C ARG A 31 17.62 20.93 1.85
N GLY A 32 18.23 21.15 3.00
CA GLY A 32 19.28 22.17 3.18
C GLY A 32 20.69 21.72 2.83
N ARG A 33 20.98 20.42 3.05
CA ARG A 33 22.34 19.86 3.00
C ARG A 33 22.50 18.70 2.02
N GLY A 34 21.44 18.24 1.37
CA GLY A 34 21.47 17.21 0.32
C GLY A 34 22.16 15.92 0.74
N ASP A 35 23.06 15.43 -0.11
CA ASP A 35 23.79 14.17 0.09
C ASP A 35 24.61 14.14 1.39
N ALA A 36 25.10 15.27 1.89
CA ALA A 36 25.85 15.32 3.13
C ALA A 36 24.98 14.89 4.34
N ALA A 37 23.78 15.46 4.46
CA ALA A 37 22.83 15.04 5.50
C ALA A 37 22.36 13.61 5.29
N LEU A 38 22.14 13.21 4.03
CA LEU A 38 21.68 11.86 3.70
C LEU A 38 22.67 10.79 4.16
N LYS A 39 23.97 10.99 3.92
CA LYS A 39 25.03 10.07 4.38
C LYS A 39 25.12 10.01 5.90
N GLU A 40 25.05 11.16 6.59
CA GLU A 40 25.06 11.23 8.05
C GLU A 40 23.88 10.44 8.67
N TYR A 41 22.66 10.60 8.13
CA TYR A 41 21.50 9.87 8.62
C TYR A 41 21.57 8.37 8.29
N ASN A 42 22.09 8.01 7.13
CA ASN A 42 22.27 6.62 6.73
C ASN A 42 23.28 5.90 7.62
N GLU A 43 24.38 6.56 7.97
CA GLU A 43 25.34 6.05 8.96
C GLU A 43 24.70 5.94 10.35
N LYS A 44 24.01 6.99 10.80
CA LYS A 44 23.42 7.06 12.15
C LYS A 44 22.34 6.01 12.37
N PHE A 45 21.44 5.78 11.41
CA PHE A 45 20.27 4.94 11.59
C PHE A 45 20.51 3.50 11.12
N ASP A 46 21.21 3.34 10.00
CA ASP A 46 21.40 2.05 9.34
C ASP A 46 22.83 1.51 9.48
N GLY A 47 23.75 2.29 10.03
CA GLY A 47 25.17 1.94 10.13
C GLY A 47 25.85 1.82 8.76
N CYS A 48 25.33 2.52 7.77
CA CYS A 48 25.79 2.45 6.39
C CYS A 48 26.72 3.62 6.04
N THR A 49 27.99 3.29 5.74
CA THR A 49 29.03 4.26 5.39
C THR A 49 29.42 4.25 3.90
N ARG A 50 28.49 3.83 3.04
CA ARG A 50 28.73 3.76 1.58
C ARG A 50 29.03 5.14 1.00
N GLU A 51 30.01 5.19 0.09
CA GLU A 51 30.26 6.40 -0.70
C GLU A 51 29.13 6.64 -1.73
N SER A 52 28.73 5.56 -2.43
CA SER A 52 27.58 5.58 -3.35
C SER A 52 26.40 4.88 -2.72
N LEU A 53 25.27 5.57 -2.62
CA LEU A 53 24.02 4.97 -2.19
C LEU A 53 23.35 4.16 -3.29
N ARG A 54 23.68 4.43 -4.57
CA ARG A 54 23.20 3.65 -5.71
C ARG A 54 23.87 2.29 -5.73
N VAL A 55 23.06 1.24 -5.83
CA VAL A 55 23.51 -0.13 -5.98
C VAL A 55 23.99 -0.35 -7.40
N SER A 56 25.15 -1.01 -7.56
CA SER A 56 25.72 -1.30 -8.88
C SER A 56 25.14 -2.59 -9.48
N ARG A 57 25.35 -2.79 -10.78
CA ARG A 57 24.95 -4.03 -11.47
C ARG A 57 25.71 -5.23 -10.93
N GLU A 58 27.00 -5.05 -10.58
CA GLU A 58 27.84 -6.09 -10.01
C GLU A 58 27.33 -6.58 -8.65
N GLU A 59 26.78 -5.67 -7.82
CA GLU A 59 26.14 -6.05 -6.54
C GLU A 59 24.87 -6.85 -6.78
N ILE A 60 24.05 -6.48 -7.76
CA ILE A 60 22.85 -7.23 -8.14
C ILE A 60 23.24 -8.62 -8.67
N ASP A 61 24.26 -8.71 -9.54
CA ASP A 61 24.74 -9.98 -10.09
C ASP A 61 25.35 -10.87 -9.00
N ALA A 62 25.95 -10.31 -7.96
CA ALA A 62 26.42 -11.03 -6.80
C ALA A 62 25.24 -11.58 -5.97
N ALA A 63 24.18 -10.78 -5.78
CA ALA A 63 22.98 -11.20 -5.06
C ALA A 63 22.29 -12.39 -5.74
N TYR A 64 22.24 -12.45 -7.07
CA TYR A 64 21.71 -13.61 -7.79
C TYR A 64 22.48 -14.91 -7.50
N LYS A 65 23.78 -14.82 -7.20
CA LYS A 65 24.62 -15.99 -6.89
C LYS A 65 24.45 -16.49 -5.45
N GLU A 66 23.89 -15.66 -4.57
CA GLU A 66 23.59 -16.02 -3.19
C GLU A 66 22.29 -16.82 -3.05
N LEU A 67 21.36 -16.67 -4.01
CA LEU A 67 20.07 -17.36 -3.98
C LEU A 67 20.20 -18.80 -4.49
N GLY A 68 19.52 -19.74 -3.81
CA GLY A 68 19.32 -21.09 -4.30
C GLY A 68 18.41 -21.15 -5.54
N GLU A 69 18.54 -22.21 -6.33
CA GLU A 69 17.71 -22.40 -7.54
C GLU A 69 16.21 -22.39 -7.22
N GLN A 70 15.78 -22.99 -6.11
CA GLN A 70 14.39 -23.02 -5.70
C GLN A 70 13.90 -21.64 -5.27
N GLU A 71 14.67 -20.88 -4.48
CA GLU A 71 14.32 -19.52 -4.07
C GLU A 71 14.11 -18.60 -5.29
N LEU A 72 14.98 -18.71 -6.28
CA LEU A 72 14.83 -17.94 -7.51
C LEU A 72 13.62 -18.38 -8.34
N ALA A 73 13.31 -19.70 -8.35
CA ALA A 73 12.13 -20.21 -9.02
C ALA A 73 10.84 -19.70 -8.34
N ASP A 74 10.79 -19.67 -7.01
CA ASP A 74 9.64 -19.19 -6.23
C ASP A 74 9.42 -17.68 -6.46
N LEU A 75 10.50 -16.87 -6.43
CA LEU A 75 10.41 -15.43 -6.75
C LEU A 75 9.87 -15.18 -8.16
N LYS A 76 10.33 -15.96 -9.16
CA LYS A 76 9.84 -15.85 -10.54
C LYS A 76 8.38 -16.26 -10.67
N ALA A 77 7.95 -17.30 -9.96
CA ALA A 77 6.56 -17.75 -9.96
C ALA A 77 5.63 -16.68 -9.33
N ALA A 78 6.02 -16.12 -8.18
CA ALA A 78 5.29 -15.03 -7.55
C ALA A 78 5.23 -13.80 -8.45
N HIS A 79 6.35 -13.37 -9.01
CA HIS A 79 6.40 -12.25 -9.95
C HIS A 79 5.48 -12.47 -11.16
N HIS A 80 5.49 -13.66 -11.76
CA HIS A 80 4.64 -14.00 -12.90
C HIS A 80 3.14 -13.79 -12.58
N ASN A 81 2.67 -14.27 -11.42
CA ASN A 81 1.27 -14.12 -11.03
C ASN A 81 0.89 -12.66 -10.76
N ILE A 82 1.77 -11.91 -10.07
CA ILE A 82 1.57 -10.47 -9.81
C ILE A 82 1.54 -9.69 -11.13
N GLU A 83 2.46 -9.98 -12.05
CA GLU A 83 2.51 -9.36 -13.37
C GLU A 83 1.26 -9.65 -14.20
N ALA A 84 0.82 -10.91 -14.21
CA ALA A 84 -0.39 -11.32 -14.92
C ALA A 84 -1.62 -10.57 -14.41
N PHE A 85 -1.78 -10.47 -13.08
CA PHE A 85 -2.89 -9.74 -12.49
C PHE A 85 -2.81 -8.23 -12.73
N ALA A 86 -1.62 -7.62 -12.58
CA ALA A 86 -1.40 -6.20 -12.87
C ALA A 86 -1.71 -5.86 -14.34
N ASN A 87 -1.31 -6.71 -15.29
CA ASN A 87 -1.62 -6.53 -16.70
C ASN A 87 -3.14 -6.68 -16.99
N ALA A 88 -3.82 -7.59 -16.30
CA ALA A 88 -5.28 -7.72 -16.40
C ALA A 88 -5.97 -6.46 -15.86
N GLN A 89 -5.55 -5.95 -14.70
CA GLN A 89 -6.04 -4.67 -14.14
C GLN A 89 -5.80 -3.51 -15.12
N ARG A 90 -4.61 -3.43 -15.73
CA ARG A 90 -4.28 -2.38 -16.71
C ARG A 90 -5.25 -2.33 -17.88
N GLN A 91 -5.75 -3.48 -18.33
CA GLN A 91 -6.71 -3.58 -19.44
C GLN A 91 -8.10 -3.03 -19.06
N THR A 92 -8.46 -2.96 -17.79
CA THR A 92 -9.74 -2.40 -17.33
C THR A 92 -9.75 -0.87 -17.33
N VAL A 93 -8.56 -0.22 -17.29
CA VAL A 93 -8.42 1.23 -17.27
C VAL A 93 -8.29 1.74 -18.71
N LYS A 94 -9.37 2.32 -19.23
CA LYS A 94 -9.49 2.72 -20.66
C LYS A 94 -9.62 4.22 -20.79
N PRO A 95 -9.11 4.81 -21.89
CA PRO A 95 -9.42 6.20 -22.23
C PRO A 95 -10.92 6.34 -22.59
N LEU A 96 -11.41 7.55 -22.48
CA LEU A 96 -12.70 7.96 -23.03
C LEU A 96 -12.43 8.89 -24.20
N ASP A 97 -12.90 8.49 -25.37
CA ASP A 97 -12.69 9.27 -26.60
C ASP A 97 -14.03 9.76 -27.16
N ASN A 98 -14.03 11.04 -27.60
CA ASN A 98 -15.11 11.64 -28.37
C ASN A 98 -16.52 11.54 -27.76
N PHE A 99 -16.65 11.59 -26.42
CA PHE A 99 -17.95 11.75 -25.79
C PHE A 99 -18.52 13.13 -26.13
N SER A 100 -19.72 13.19 -26.70
CA SER A 100 -20.37 14.44 -27.11
C SER A 100 -21.66 14.63 -26.31
N PRO A 101 -21.69 15.56 -25.33
CA PRO A 101 -22.91 15.88 -24.58
C PRO A 101 -23.92 16.65 -25.44
N GLU A 102 -23.43 17.42 -26.42
CA GLU A 102 -24.23 18.15 -27.40
C GLU A 102 -23.47 18.35 -28.72
N PRO A 103 -24.15 18.63 -29.85
CA PRO A 103 -23.51 18.73 -31.14
C PRO A 103 -22.36 19.73 -31.19
N GLY A 104 -21.20 19.24 -31.65
CA GLY A 104 -19.97 20.03 -31.78
C GLY A 104 -19.14 20.22 -30.54
N VAL A 105 -19.53 19.63 -29.39
CA VAL A 105 -18.73 19.55 -28.17
C VAL A 105 -18.17 18.15 -28.04
N PHE A 106 -16.86 18.00 -27.87
CA PHE A 106 -16.18 16.72 -27.74
C PHE A 106 -15.35 16.70 -26.47
N LEU A 107 -15.64 15.75 -25.60
CA LEU A 107 -14.98 15.54 -24.32
C LEU A 107 -14.29 14.17 -24.30
N GLY A 108 -13.20 14.07 -23.55
CA GLY A 108 -12.54 12.81 -23.36
C GLY A 108 -11.58 12.83 -22.19
N HIS A 109 -10.96 11.69 -21.91
CA HIS A 109 -9.82 11.64 -21.01
C HIS A 109 -8.78 10.63 -21.53
N ARG A 110 -7.54 10.93 -21.25
CA ARG A 110 -6.40 10.06 -21.46
C ARG A 110 -5.96 9.44 -20.15
N ILE A 111 -5.50 8.19 -20.23
CA ILE A 111 -4.85 7.51 -19.10
C ILE A 111 -3.34 7.65 -19.32
N ILE A 112 -2.69 8.40 -18.43
CA ILE A 112 -1.27 8.79 -18.56
C ILE A 112 -0.51 8.29 -17.32
N PRO A 113 0.53 7.44 -17.46
CA PRO A 113 1.37 7.06 -16.34
C PRO A 113 2.05 8.29 -15.71
N VAL A 114 2.38 8.21 -14.42
CA VAL A 114 3.36 9.10 -13.82
C VAL A 114 4.72 8.88 -14.49
N GLU A 115 5.58 9.89 -14.54
CA GLU A 115 6.89 9.73 -15.19
C GLU A 115 7.85 8.89 -14.37
N SER A 116 7.76 9.00 -13.03
CA SER A 116 8.69 8.36 -12.11
C SER A 116 8.02 7.96 -10.79
N CYS A 117 8.50 6.86 -10.20
CA CYS A 117 8.08 6.44 -8.86
C CYS A 117 9.28 5.97 -8.02
N CYS A 118 9.11 5.99 -6.70
CA CYS A 118 10.00 5.31 -5.77
C CYS A 118 9.21 4.23 -5.00
N CYS A 119 9.68 2.99 -5.09
CA CYS A 119 9.20 1.86 -4.33
C CYS A 119 10.02 1.75 -3.04
N TYR A 120 9.44 2.13 -1.91
CA TYR A 120 10.07 1.95 -0.61
C TYR A 120 9.87 0.51 -0.13
N VAL A 121 10.95 -0.26 -0.04
CA VAL A 121 10.91 -1.66 0.40
C VAL A 121 11.47 -1.76 1.81
N PRO A 122 10.68 -2.17 2.81
CA PRO A 122 11.16 -2.30 4.19
C PRO A 122 12.26 -3.35 4.32
N GLY A 123 13.21 -3.10 5.22
CA GLY A 123 14.30 -4.03 5.53
C GLY A 123 14.58 -4.08 7.04
N GLY A 124 13.54 -3.89 7.87
CA GLY A 124 13.66 -3.81 9.33
C GLY A 124 13.87 -5.18 10.00
N ASN A 125 12.87 -5.67 10.76
CA ASN A 125 12.93 -6.96 11.44
C ASN A 125 13.01 -8.13 10.45
N TYR A 126 12.34 -7.99 9.30
CA TYR A 126 12.29 -9.00 8.23
C TYR A 126 12.63 -8.38 6.88
N PRO A 127 13.35 -9.08 5.99
CA PRO A 127 13.57 -8.65 4.62
C PRO A 127 12.29 -8.91 3.80
N LEU A 128 11.38 -7.92 3.74
CA LEU A 128 10.11 -8.05 3.03
C LEU A 128 10.31 -7.91 1.51
N TYR A 129 11.03 -8.85 0.91
CA TYR A 129 11.37 -8.84 -0.52
C TYR A 129 10.16 -8.98 -1.44
N SER A 130 9.06 -9.60 -0.96
CA SER A 130 7.78 -9.65 -1.69
C SER A 130 7.24 -8.24 -1.99
N THR A 131 7.45 -7.28 -1.08
CA THR A 131 7.06 -5.88 -1.28
C THR A 131 7.70 -5.26 -2.51
N ALA A 132 8.93 -5.66 -2.88
CA ALA A 132 9.57 -5.19 -4.11
C ALA A 132 8.77 -5.59 -5.36
N LEU A 133 8.30 -6.84 -5.41
CA LEU A 133 7.45 -7.35 -6.50
C LEU A 133 6.11 -6.61 -6.52
N MET A 134 5.48 -6.45 -5.34
CA MET A 134 4.15 -5.83 -5.19
C MET A 134 4.12 -4.34 -5.58
N LEU A 135 5.22 -3.63 -5.46
CA LEU A 135 5.30 -2.20 -5.79
C LEU A 135 5.77 -1.94 -7.22
N ALA A 136 6.87 -2.59 -7.63
CA ALA A 136 7.50 -2.29 -8.91
C ALA A 136 6.75 -2.93 -10.10
N THR A 137 6.19 -4.14 -9.94
CA THR A 137 5.48 -4.82 -11.01
C THR A 137 4.26 -4.04 -11.52
N PRO A 138 3.33 -3.55 -10.66
CA PRO A 138 2.21 -2.73 -11.14
C PRO A 138 2.66 -1.37 -11.68
N ALA A 139 3.76 -0.77 -11.19
CA ALA A 139 4.34 0.43 -11.78
C ALA A 139 4.82 0.16 -13.22
N LYS A 140 5.47 -0.99 -13.45
CA LYS A 140 5.90 -1.43 -14.79
C LYS A 140 4.71 -1.67 -15.71
N ALA A 141 3.69 -2.38 -15.24
CA ALA A 141 2.45 -2.65 -15.98
C ALA A 141 1.70 -1.35 -16.33
N ALA A 142 1.76 -0.34 -15.47
CA ALA A 142 1.20 0.99 -15.74
C ALA A 142 1.96 1.74 -16.83
N GLY A 143 3.22 1.41 -17.08
CA GLY A 143 4.09 2.08 -18.06
C GLY A 143 4.86 3.26 -17.49
N VAL A 144 5.18 3.26 -16.19
CA VAL A 144 6.10 4.24 -15.56
C VAL A 144 7.47 4.12 -16.21
N LYS A 145 8.06 5.25 -16.59
CA LYS A 145 9.32 5.26 -17.37
C LYS A 145 10.55 5.12 -16.49
N ARG A 146 10.52 5.66 -15.26
CA ARG A 146 11.61 5.57 -14.29
C ARG A 146 11.09 5.02 -12.98
N ILE A 147 11.40 3.77 -12.72
CA ILE A 147 11.04 3.07 -11.48
C ILE A 147 12.30 3.00 -10.63
N THR A 148 12.29 3.72 -9.51
CA THR A 148 13.36 3.62 -8.51
C THR A 148 12.88 2.80 -7.33
N ALA A 149 13.80 2.17 -6.62
CA ALA A 149 13.50 1.53 -5.35
C ALA A 149 14.58 1.85 -4.31
N CYS A 150 14.19 1.86 -3.06
CA CYS A 150 15.13 1.96 -1.95
C CYS A 150 14.77 0.99 -0.83
N SER A 151 15.82 0.51 -0.16
CA SER A 151 15.71 -0.33 1.02
C SER A 151 16.89 -0.06 1.95
N PRO A 152 16.71 -0.10 3.29
CA PRO A 152 17.83 -0.03 4.19
C PRO A 152 18.77 -1.22 4.00
N VAL A 153 20.05 -1.02 4.35
CA VAL A 153 21.03 -2.10 4.35
C VAL A 153 20.82 -3.05 5.52
N VAL A 154 21.25 -4.29 5.36
CA VAL A 154 21.41 -5.21 6.48
C VAL A 154 22.50 -4.64 7.39
N ARG A 155 22.17 -4.40 8.66
CA ARG A 155 23.05 -3.71 9.59
C ARG A 155 24.42 -4.34 9.68
N GLY A 156 25.47 -3.53 9.53
CA GLY A 156 26.87 -3.97 9.58
C GLY A 156 27.43 -4.56 8.29
N THR A 157 26.63 -4.70 7.23
CA THR A 157 27.09 -5.24 5.93
C THR A 157 27.32 -4.17 4.87
N GLY A 158 26.62 -3.03 4.96
CA GLY A 158 26.59 -2.01 3.92
C GLY A 158 25.82 -2.43 2.65
N HIS A 159 25.16 -3.59 2.65
CA HIS A 159 24.41 -4.12 1.49
C HIS A 159 22.95 -4.35 1.82
N ILE A 160 22.08 -4.18 0.83
CA ILE A 160 20.68 -4.62 0.89
C ILE A 160 20.65 -6.16 0.90
N ASN A 161 19.62 -6.74 1.51
CA ASN A 161 19.42 -8.19 1.49
C ASN A 161 19.36 -8.72 0.04
N ALA A 162 20.05 -9.82 -0.23
CA ALA A 162 20.19 -10.37 -1.58
C ALA A 162 18.85 -10.71 -2.23
N ARG A 163 17.89 -11.31 -1.47
CA ARG A 163 16.54 -11.61 -1.97
C ARG A 163 15.79 -10.33 -2.38
N THR A 164 15.96 -9.27 -1.60
CA THR A 164 15.36 -7.96 -1.90
C THR A 164 15.92 -7.34 -3.18
N LEU A 165 17.24 -7.40 -3.37
CA LEU A 165 17.90 -6.92 -4.61
C LEU A 165 17.41 -7.69 -5.84
N VAL A 166 17.37 -9.03 -5.74
CA VAL A 166 16.91 -9.90 -6.83
C VAL A 166 15.44 -9.63 -7.15
N ALA A 167 14.58 -9.47 -6.13
CA ALA A 167 13.16 -9.14 -6.33
C ALA A 167 12.96 -7.78 -7.01
N MET A 168 13.74 -6.75 -6.65
CA MET A 168 13.71 -5.45 -7.30
C MET A 168 14.12 -5.54 -8.78
N ASP A 169 15.20 -6.27 -9.08
CA ASP A 169 15.68 -6.44 -10.45
C ASP A 169 14.68 -7.23 -11.31
N LEU A 170 14.13 -8.35 -10.78
CA LEU A 170 13.08 -9.12 -11.44
C LEU A 170 11.84 -8.31 -11.76
N ALA A 171 11.43 -7.42 -10.85
CA ALA A 171 10.26 -6.54 -11.06
C ALA A 171 10.54 -5.37 -12.02
N GLY A 172 11.77 -5.23 -12.52
CA GLY A 172 12.16 -4.25 -13.51
C GLY A 172 12.40 -2.84 -12.95
N VAL A 173 12.97 -2.74 -11.74
CA VAL A 173 13.44 -1.48 -11.16
C VAL A 173 14.66 -0.99 -11.92
N ASP A 174 14.66 0.30 -12.32
CA ASP A 174 15.74 0.92 -13.12
C ASP A 174 16.91 1.38 -12.23
N GLU A 175 16.63 1.82 -11.01
CA GLU A 175 17.62 2.37 -10.09
C GLU A 175 17.33 1.91 -8.66
N ILE A 176 18.29 1.25 -8.01
CA ILE A 176 18.17 0.78 -6.63
C ILE A 176 19.11 1.58 -5.73
N TYR A 177 18.61 1.97 -4.55
CA TYR A 177 19.36 2.75 -3.57
C TYR A 177 19.39 2.06 -2.21
N ALA A 178 20.58 1.90 -1.65
CA ALA A 178 20.84 1.39 -0.31
C ALA A 178 20.56 2.48 0.72
N LEU A 179 19.29 2.73 0.98
CA LEU A 179 18.80 3.88 1.75
C LEU A 179 17.42 3.57 2.34
N GLY A 180 17.24 3.82 3.63
CA GLY A 180 15.98 3.63 4.35
C GLY A 180 15.51 4.88 5.08
N GLY A 181 14.47 4.73 5.91
CA GLY A 181 13.99 5.73 6.85
C GLY A 181 13.34 6.98 6.24
N ALA A 182 13.06 7.96 7.10
CA ALA A 182 12.46 9.24 6.71
C ALA A 182 13.36 10.05 5.76
N GLN A 183 14.68 9.89 5.88
CA GLN A 183 15.65 10.54 5.01
C GLN A 183 15.52 10.06 3.55
N ALA A 184 15.19 8.80 3.32
CA ALA A 184 14.91 8.29 1.98
C ALA A 184 13.69 8.98 1.36
N ILE A 185 12.59 9.06 2.11
CA ILE A 185 11.37 9.74 1.66
C ILE A 185 11.65 11.19 1.31
N ALA A 186 12.41 11.92 2.16
CA ALA A 186 12.79 13.30 1.89
C ALA A 186 13.66 13.42 0.62
N ALA A 187 14.65 12.54 0.44
CA ALA A 187 15.53 12.56 -0.72
C ALA A 187 14.77 12.32 -2.03
N PHE A 188 13.85 11.36 -2.08
CA PHE A 188 13.02 11.10 -3.26
C PHE A 188 11.93 12.16 -3.49
N SER A 189 11.53 12.90 -2.44
CA SER A 189 10.54 13.98 -2.58
C SER A 189 11.15 15.29 -3.12
N TYR A 190 12.33 15.65 -2.65
CA TYR A 190 12.95 16.96 -2.94
C TYR A 190 14.17 16.88 -3.85
N GLY A 191 14.76 15.70 -3.99
CA GLY A 191 16.03 15.48 -4.68
C GLY A 191 17.23 15.82 -3.80
N THR A 192 18.39 15.30 -4.20
CA THR A 192 19.73 15.64 -3.69
C THR A 192 20.69 15.68 -4.88
N GLU A 193 21.98 15.85 -4.63
CA GLU A 193 22.98 15.84 -5.71
C GLU A 193 23.05 14.50 -6.45
N SER A 194 22.79 13.38 -5.71
CA SER A 194 22.86 12.01 -6.28
C SER A 194 21.50 11.40 -6.58
N ILE A 195 20.40 11.94 -6.04
CA ILE A 195 19.05 11.38 -6.17
C ILE A 195 18.11 12.38 -6.84
N LYS A 196 17.60 12.03 -8.02
CA LYS A 196 16.54 12.80 -8.67
C LYS A 196 15.20 12.55 -7.98
N PRO A 197 14.38 13.60 -7.73
CA PRO A 197 13.05 13.43 -7.15
C PRO A 197 12.16 12.59 -8.06
N VAL A 198 11.06 12.09 -7.48
CA VAL A 198 10.05 11.30 -8.18
C VAL A 198 8.67 11.94 -8.06
N ASP A 199 7.73 11.49 -8.91
CA ASP A 199 6.35 11.99 -8.89
C ASP A 199 5.50 11.34 -7.79
N ILE A 200 5.79 10.06 -7.45
CA ILE A 200 5.07 9.32 -6.41
C ILE A 200 6.01 8.39 -5.64
N ILE A 201 5.80 8.29 -4.33
CA ILE A 201 6.45 7.31 -3.45
C ILE A 201 5.40 6.35 -2.92
N VAL A 202 5.64 5.06 -3.11
CA VAL A 202 4.76 3.97 -2.67
C VAL A 202 5.49 3.00 -1.77
N GLY A 203 4.75 2.31 -0.93
CA GLY A 203 5.26 1.24 -0.08
C GLY A 203 5.07 1.47 1.42
N PRO A 204 4.97 0.37 2.19
CA PRO A 204 4.84 0.40 3.63
C PRO A 204 6.17 0.76 4.30
N GLY A 205 6.10 1.24 5.53
CA GLY A 205 7.27 1.54 6.33
C GLY A 205 6.93 1.75 7.80
N ASN A 206 7.95 1.90 8.63
CA ASN A 206 7.74 2.19 10.03
C ASN A 206 7.12 3.60 10.23
N ARG A 207 6.76 3.93 11.49
CA ARG A 207 6.10 5.21 11.83
C ARG A 207 6.85 6.47 11.33
N PHE A 208 8.20 6.42 11.23
CA PHE A 208 8.99 7.56 10.72
C PHE A 208 8.85 7.70 9.19
N VAL A 209 8.85 6.59 8.47
CA VAL A 209 8.62 6.55 7.02
C VAL A 209 7.20 7.02 6.69
N THR A 210 6.21 6.50 7.42
CA THR A 210 4.80 6.88 7.26
C THR A 210 4.60 8.37 7.53
N GLU A 211 5.18 8.90 8.61
CA GLU A 211 5.11 10.32 8.94
C GLU A 211 5.83 11.19 7.90
N ALA A 212 6.99 10.74 7.37
CA ALA A 212 7.68 11.45 6.30
C ALA A 212 6.86 11.50 5.01
N LYS A 213 6.22 10.39 4.61
CA LYS A 213 5.27 10.37 3.48
C LYS A 213 4.15 11.38 3.69
N ARG A 214 3.55 11.40 4.89
CA ARG A 214 2.49 12.34 5.26
C ARG A 214 2.93 13.81 5.13
N GLN A 215 4.16 14.15 5.59
CA GLN A 215 4.70 15.51 5.52
C GLN A 215 5.13 15.92 4.12
N CYS A 216 5.58 14.98 3.29
CA CYS A 216 6.01 15.25 1.91
C CYS A 216 4.83 15.23 0.92
N TYR A 217 3.66 14.76 1.31
CA TYR A 217 2.48 14.74 0.44
C TYR A 217 2.13 16.16 -0.03
N GLY A 218 1.90 16.30 -1.34
CA GLY A 218 1.69 17.58 -2.01
C GLY A 218 2.94 18.05 -2.76
N GLN A 219 4.15 17.80 -2.24
CA GLN A 219 5.41 17.91 -3.00
C GLN A 219 5.60 16.68 -3.90
N VAL A 220 5.25 15.51 -3.38
CA VAL A 220 5.27 14.22 -4.08
C VAL A 220 3.93 13.51 -3.83
N GLY A 221 3.47 12.70 -4.77
CA GLY A 221 2.35 11.78 -4.54
C GLY A 221 2.74 10.68 -3.58
N ILE A 222 1.75 10.13 -2.85
CA ILE A 222 1.94 8.91 -2.06
C ILE A 222 0.79 7.94 -2.34
N ASP A 223 0.98 6.66 -2.02
CA ASP A 223 -0.09 5.66 -2.01
C ASP A 223 -1.15 5.99 -0.95
N PHE A 224 -0.80 5.82 0.32
CA PHE A 224 -1.62 6.15 1.49
C PHE A 224 -0.74 6.23 2.74
N VAL A 225 -1.35 6.62 3.86
CA VAL A 225 -0.71 6.62 5.19
C VAL A 225 -1.07 5.31 5.86
N ALA A 226 -0.08 4.40 6.00
CA ALA A 226 -0.25 3.09 6.61
C ALA A 226 0.02 3.10 8.12
N GLY A 227 -0.69 2.27 8.86
CA GLY A 227 -0.41 1.91 10.24
C GLY A 227 0.05 0.45 10.36
N PRO A 228 -0.01 -0.13 11.56
CA PRO A 228 0.22 -1.56 11.76
C PRO A 228 -0.79 -2.41 11.01
N SER A 229 -0.35 -3.57 10.54
CA SER A 229 -1.18 -4.52 9.78
C SER A 229 -2.34 -5.08 10.62
N GLU A 230 -3.43 -5.41 9.95
CA GLU A 230 -4.66 -5.89 10.59
C GLU A 230 -5.42 -6.90 9.71
N VAL A 231 -5.94 -7.95 10.34
CA VAL A 231 -6.86 -8.91 9.72
C VAL A 231 -8.17 -8.96 10.49
N LEU A 232 -9.28 -9.01 9.76
CA LEU A 232 -10.60 -9.30 10.30
C LEU A 232 -11.14 -10.56 9.63
N VAL A 233 -11.40 -11.59 10.42
CA VAL A 233 -12.00 -12.85 9.98
C VAL A 233 -13.47 -12.87 10.37
N ILE A 234 -14.36 -13.13 9.42
CA ILE A 234 -15.76 -13.47 9.68
C ILE A 234 -15.89 -14.97 9.48
N ALA A 235 -16.23 -15.70 10.54
CA ALA A 235 -16.34 -17.15 10.48
C ALA A 235 -17.63 -17.64 11.16
N ASP A 236 -18.27 -18.65 10.60
CA ASP A 236 -19.35 -19.40 11.25
C ASP A 236 -18.79 -20.63 12.00
N GLY A 237 -19.65 -21.31 12.74
CA GLY A 237 -19.26 -22.50 13.51
C GLY A 237 -18.85 -23.73 12.67
N LYS A 238 -18.84 -23.63 11.33
CA LYS A 238 -18.41 -24.69 10.40
C LYS A 238 -16.97 -24.51 9.92
N ALA A 239 -16.38 -23.35 10.19
CA ALA A 239 -14.97 -23.09 9.89
C ALA A 239 -14.05 -23.95 10.76
N SER A 240 -12.82 -24.14 10.34
CA SER A 240 -11.79 -24.80 11.14
C SER A 240 -11.16 -23.79 12.11
N ALA A 241 -11.32 -24.04 13.41
CA ALA A 241 -10.70 -23.20 14.44
C ALA A 241 -9.17 -23.13 14.30
N LYS A 242 -8.54 -24.23 13.87
CA LYS A 242 -7.10 -24.28 13.64
C LYS A 242 -6.67 -23.39 12.47
N VAL A 243 -7.44 -23.37 11.37
CA VAL A 243 -7.17 -22.51 10.20
C VAL A 243 -7.29 -21.05 10.62
N VAL A 244 -8.41 -20.66 11.25
CA VAL A 244 -8.62 -19.27 11.70
C VAL A 244 -7.56 -18.84 12.71
N ALA A 245 -7.12 -19.72 13.61
CA ALA A 245 -6.04 -19.41 14.55
C ALA A 245 -4.69 -19.15 13.83
N ALA A 246 -4.38 -19.94 12.80
CA ALA A 246 -3.18 -19.76 12.00
C ALA A 246 -3.20 -18.41 11.25
N ASP A 247 -4.33 -18.04 10.64
CA ASP A 247 -4.48 -16.76 9.93
C ASP A 247 -4.36 -15.55 10.89
N LEU A 248 -4.98 -15.60 12.07
CA LEU A 248 -4.85 -14.58 13.11
C LEU A 248 -3.40 -14.44 13.61
N LEU A 249 -2.64 -15.54 13.69
CA LEU A 249 -1.25 -15.52 14.13
C LEU A 249 -0.30 -15.11 13.00
N ALA A 250 -0.59 -15.45 11.75
CA ALA A 250 0.15 -14.97 10.59
C ALA A 250 0.16 -13.43 10.57
N GLN A 251 -0.98 -12.80 10.87
CA GLN A 251 -1.03 -11.34 11.02
C GLN A 251 -0.28 -10.85 12.27
N SER A 252 -0.44 -11.57 13.40
CA SER A 252 0.13 -11.14 14.69
C SER A 252 1.66 -11.17 14.71
N GLU A 253 2.31 -11.97 13.87
CA GLU A 253 3.78 -12.08 13.82
C GLU A 253 4.48 -10.91 13.11
N HIS A 254 3.74 -10.10 12.32
CA HIS A 254 4.30 -8.96 11.60
C HIS A 254 4.89 -7.90 12.52
N ASP A 255 4.16 -7.53 13.58
CA ASP A 255 4.58 -6.50 14.54
C ASP A 255 3.81 -6.65 15.85
N VAL A 256 4.41 -6.21 16.95
CA VAL A 256 3.76 -6.21 18.29
C VAL A 256 2.48 -5.37 18.35
N ASN A 257 2.27 -4.48 17.38
CA ASN A 257 1.07 -3.66 17.25
C ASN A 257 0.09 -4.19 16.17
N ALA A 258 0.38 -5.30 15.51
CA ALA A 258 -0.55 -5.91 14.57
C ALA A 258 -1.86 -6.30 15.27
N LYS A 259 -2.96 -6.42 14.53
CA LYS A 259 -4.26 -6.74 15.11
C LYS A 259 -4.96 -7.86 14.34
N GLY A 260 -5.34 -8.93 15.05
CA GLY A 260 -6.20 -10.00 14.56
C GLY A 260 -7.57 -9.94 15.21
N ILE A 261 -8.64 -9.90 14.40
CA ILE A 261 -10.03 -9.86 14.87
C ILE A 261 -10.77 -11.07 14.31
N LEU A 262 -11.51 -11.77 15.16
CA LEU A 262 -12.51 -12.76 14.75
C LEU A 262 -13.91 -12.28 15.12
N LEU A 263 -14.82 -12.31 14.17
CA LEU A 263 -16.25 -12.21 14.38
C LEU A 263 -16.93 -13.53 14.05
N THR A 264 -17.69 -14.08 14.97
CA THR A 264 -18.39 -15.34 14.78
C THR A 264 -19.81 -15.31 15.33
N THR A 265 -20.69 -16.12 14.77
CA THR A 265 -22.05 -16.33 15.29
C THR A 265 -22.12 -17.46 16.32
N ASP A 266 -21.00 -18.17 16.58
CA ASP A 266 -20.91 -19.31 17.50
C ASP A 266 -19.85 -19.07 18.60
N GLU A 267 -20.33 -18.88 19.84
CA GLU A 267 -19.45 -18.67 20.99
C GLU A 267 -18.53 -19.86 21.27
N ALA A 268 -19.03 -21.10 21.08
CA ALA A 268 -18.22 -22.29 21.30
C ALA A 268 -17.07 -22.37 20.29
N PHE A 269 -17.36 -22.02 19.04
CA PHE A 269 -16.32 -21.88 18.00
C PHE A 269 -15.30 -20.80 18.37
N GLY A 270 -15.75 -19.61 18.79
CA GLY A 270 -14.84 -18.54 19.22
C GLY A 270 -13.89 -18.98 20.34
N LYS A 271 -14.39 -19.76 21.33
CA LYS A 271 -13.55 -20.34 22.40
C LYS A 271 -12.56 -21.37 21.86
N SER A 272 -12.98 -22.22 20.92
CA SER A 272 -12.07 -23.19 20.30
C SER A 272 -10.96 -22.53 19.48
N VAL A 273 -11.19 -21.35 18.90
CA VAL A 273 -10.16 -20.56 18.25
C VAL A 273 -9.14 -20.03 19.26
N ILE A 274 -9.57 -19.55 20.45
CA ILE A 274 -8.64 -19.15 21.52
C ILE A 274 -7.72 -20.32 21.90
N GLU A 275 -8.29 -21.50 22.10
CA GLU A 275 -7.53 -22.71 22.44
C GLU A 275 -6.54 -23.07 21.31
N ALA A 276 -6.97 -23.00 20.05
CA ALA A 276 -6.13 -23.27 18.89
C ALA A 276 -4.96 -22.27 18.78
N VAL A 277 -5.18 -20.98 19.02
CA VAL A 277 -4.12 -19.97 19.08
C VAL A 277 -3.09 -20.32 20.15
N GLU A 278 -3.54 -20.73 21.35
CA GLU A 278 -2.63 -21.13 22.41
C GLU A 278 -1.77 -22.35 22.05
N GLU A 279 -2.32 -23.32 21.30
CA GLU A 279 -1.55 -24.47 20.81
C GLU A 279 -0.55 -24.08 19.72
N GLU A 280 -0.95 -23.28 18.73
CA GLU A 280 -0.05 -22.84 17.65
C GLU A 280 1.10 -21.99 18.21
N LEU A 281 0.86 -21.10 19.17
CA LEU A 281 1.90 -20.30 19.80
C LEU A 281 2.98 -21.10 20.53
N LYS A 282 2.76 -22.40 20.84
CA LYS A 282 3.79 -23.26 21.44
C LYS A 282 4.84 -23.72 20.45
N ILE A 283 4.53 -23.73 19.16
CA ILE A 283 5.37 -24.28 18.10
C ILE A 283 5.86 -23.23 17.09
N LEU A 284 5.31 -22.02 17.14
CA LEU A 284 5.65 -20.93 16.23
C LEU A 284 7.01 -20.32 16.59
N ASP A 285 7.95 -20.25 15.64
CA ASP A 285 9.28 -19.65 15.85
C ASP A 285 9.20 -18.15 16.19
N THR A 286 8.20 -17.46 15.65
CA THR A 286 7.91 -16.03 15.86
C THR A 286 7.01 -15.78 17.08
N ALA A 287 6.72 -16.81 17.89
CA ALA A 287 5.78 -16.77 19.02
C ALA A 287 5.97 -15.56 19.94
N LYS A 288 7.19 -15.07 20.13
CA LYS A 288 7.45 -13.93 21.01
C LYS A 288 6.72 -12.65 20.54
N ILE A 289 6.76 -12.37 19.24
CA ILE A 289 6.12 -11.18 18.65
C ILE A 289 4.61 -11.45 18.55
N ALA A 290 4.23 -12.60 17.99
CA ALA A 290 2.84 -12.98 17.80
C ALA A 290 2.05 -13.03 19.14
N ARG A 291 2.65 -13.56 20.21
CA ARG A 291 2.07 -13.56 21.57
C ARG A 291 1.80 -12.13 22.05
N GLN A 292 2.79 -11.24 21.96
CA GLN A 292 2.63 -9.86 22.44
C GLN A 292 1.54 -9.12 21.67
N SER A 293 1.49 -9.29 20.36
CA SER A 293 0.43 -8.72 19.50
C SER A 293 -0.94 -9.31 19.88
N TRP A 294 -1.07 -10.63 19.93
CA TRP A 294 -2.31 -11.32 20.22
C TRP A 294 -2.85 -11.00 21.63
N ASP A 295 -1.99 -11.03 22.66
CA ASP A 295 -2.40 -10.72 24.02
C ASP A 295 -2.89 -9.28 24.18
N THR A 296 -2.29 -8.34 23.41
CA THR A 296 -2.61 -6.92 23.50
C THR A 296 -3.77 -6.52 22.58
N PHE A 297 -3.75 -6.95 21.33
CA PHE A 297 -4.65 -6.45 20.30
C PHE A 297 -5.54 -7.51 19.64
N GLY A 298 -5.35 -8.80 19.93
CA GLY A 298 -6.25 -9.83 19.46
C GLY A 298 -7.65 -9.65 20.04
N GLU A 299 -8.69 -9.80 19.21
CA GLU A 299 -10.09 -9.59 19.59
C GLU A 299 -10.97 -10.70 19.04
N ILE A 300 -11.90 -11.19 19.86
CA ILE A 300 -12.95 -12.13 19.41
C ILE A 300 -14.31 -11.63 19.86
N GLY A 301 -15.17 -11.35 18.89
CA GLY A 301 -16.54 -10.93 19.06
C GLY A 301 -17.53 -11.99 18.60
N VAL A 302 -18.56 -12.23 19.42
CA VAL A 302 -19.70 -13.06 19.05
C VAL A 302 -20.86 -12.14 18.69
N VAL A 303 -21.39 -12.33 17.49
CA VAL A 303 -22.47 -11.54 16.91
C VAL A 303 -23.75 -12.35 16.78
N ASP A 304 -24.90 -11.67 16.76
CA ASP A 304 -26.20 -12.32 16.64
C ASP A 304 -26.47 -12.85 15.21
N SER A 305 -25.77 -12.29 14.21
CA SER A 305 -25.91 -12.67 12.79
C SER A 305 -24.67 -12.32 11.96
N LEU A 306 -24.49 -12.97 10.81
CA LEU A 306 -23.46 -12.62 9.83
C LEU A 306 -23.68 -11.20 9.26
N ASP A 307 -24.91 -10.70 9.19
CA ASP A 307 -25.19 -9.32 8.77
C ASP A 307 -24.64 -8.31 9.79
N GLU A 308 -24.69 -8.60 11.09
CA GLU A 308 -24.05 -7.76 12.12
C GLU A 308 -22.51 -7.79 11.97
N ALA A 309 -21.92 -8.96 11.63
CA ALA A 309 -20.50 -9.06 11.35
C ALA A 309 -20.08 -8.22 10.13
N VAL A 310 -20.88 -8.25 9.06
CA VAL A 310 -20.69 -7.42 7.86
C VAL A 310 -20.77 -5.92 8.20
N GLN A 311 -21.75 -5.52 9.01
CA GLN A 311 -21.85 -4.13 9.43
C GLN A 311 -20.59 -3.69 10.19
N TYR A 312 -20.13 -4.48 11.14
CA TYR A 312 -18.89 -4.21 11.88
C TYR A 312 -17.69 -4.13 10.94
N ALA A 313 -17.52 -5.09 10.02
CA ALA A 313 -16.43 -5.10 9.06
C ALA A 313 -16.42 -3.83 8.18
N ASN A 314 -17.57 -3.38 7.70
CA ASN A 314 -17.70 -2.15 6.93
C ASN A 314 -17.39 -0.89 7.75
N GLU A 315 -17.74 -0.87 9.04
CA GLU A 315 -17.41 0.24 9.96
C GLU A 315 -15.93 0.23 10.33
N TYR A 316 -15.36 -0.95 10.57
CA TYR A 316 -13.95 -1.15 10.88
C TYR A 316 -13.05 -0.84 9.67
N ALA A 317 -13.48 -1.25 8.47
CA ALA A 317 -12.75 -1.10 7.20
C ALA A 317 -11.35 -1.71 7.26
N PRO A 318 -11.23 -3.05 7.42
CA PRO A 318 -9.95 -3.73 7.64
C PRO A 318 -9.05 -3.69 6.41
N GLU A 319 -7.75 -3.88 6.64
CA GLU A 319 -6.75 -4.16 5.62
C GLU A 319 -7.06 -5.50 4.92
N HIS A 320 -7.04 -6.59 5.69
CA HIS A 320 -7.40 -7.92 5.23
C HIS A 320 -8.77 -8.32 5.79
N LEU A 321 -9.65 -8.80 4.93
CA LEU A 321 -10.95 -9.34 5.32
C LEU A 321 -11.08 -10.77 4.84
N GLU A 322 -11.27 -11.71 5.75
CA GLU A 322 -11.49 -13.12 5.43
C GLU A 322 -12.94 -13.55 5.69
N LEU A 323 -13.50 -14.30 4.75
CA LEU A 323 -14.83 -14.91 4.86
C LEU A 323 -14.70 -16.42 4.97
N ASN A 324 -14.67 -16.94 6.20
CA ASN A 324 -14.62 -18.37 6.49
C ASN A 324 -16.00 -18.89 6.92
N VAL A 325 -16.98 -18.72 6.04
CA VAL A 325 -18.39 -19.07 6.24
C VAL A 325 -18.88 -20.06 5.17
N GLU A 326 -19.99 -20.75 5.46
CA GLU A 326 -20.57 -21.76 4.54
C GLU A 326 -21.04 -21.14 3.21
N ASP A 327 -21.64 -19.95 3.25
CA ASP A 327 -22.14 -19.22 2.06
C ASP A 327 -21.55 -17.81 2.00
N PRO A 328 -20.33 -17.64 1.48
CA PRO A 328 -19.71 -16.34 1.35
C PRO A 328 -20.38 -15.46 0.29
N ASP A 329 -20.97 -16.04 -0.76
CA ASP A 329 -21.58 -15.31 -1.88
C ASP A 329 -22.75 -14.42 -1.43
N ALA A 330 -23.47 -14.83 -0.38
CA ALA A 330 -24.55 -14.05 0.23
C ALA A 330 -24.05 -12.78 0.95
N LEU A 331 -22.77 -12.73 1.35
CA LEU A 331 -22.17 -11.63 2.11
C LEU A 331 -21.39 -10.66 1.22
N ILE A 332 -20.71 -11.15 0.17
CA ILE A 332 -19.83 -10.36 -0.70
C ILE A 332 -20.50 -9.06 -1.18
N PRO A 333 -21.75 -9.05 -1.69
CA PRO A 333 -22.38 -7.82 -2.17
C PRO A 333 -22.64 -6.76 -1.09
N LYS A 334 -22.59 -7.15 0.19
CA LYS A 334 -22.84 -6.28 1.34
C LYS A 334 -21.54 -5.67 1.91
N LEU A 335 -20.38 -6.22 1.53
CA LEU A 335 -19.07 -5.76 1.96
C LEU A 335 -18.58 -4.64 1.03
N VAL A 336 -18.25 -3.48 1.58
CA VAL A 336 -17.91 -2.29 0.80
C VAL A 336 -16.61 -1.61 1.22
N ASN A 337 -16.06 -1.97 2.38
CA ASN A 337 -14.84 -1.35 2.92
C ASN A 337 -13.85 -2.41 3.39
N TYR A 338 -12.88 -2.75 2.55
CA TYR A 338 -11.76 -3.65 2.84
C TYR A 338 -10.59 -3.34 1.90
N GLY A 339 -9.38 -3.66 2.31
CA GLY A 339 -8.21 -3.59 1.42
C GLY A 339 -8.18 -4.77 0.44
N SER A 340 -8.23 -6.00 0.97
CA SER A 340 -8.36 -7.22 0.18
C SER A 340 -9.33 -8.19 0.85
N LEU A 341 -10.10 -8.92 0.03
CA LEU A 341 -11.09 -9.91 0.47
C LEU A 341 -10.63 -11.32 0.11
N PHE A 342 -10.55 -12.18 1.11
CA PHE A 342 -10.18 -13.59 0.99
C PHE A 342 -11.41 -14.46 1.23
N ILE A 343 -11.73 -15.32 0.28
CA ILE A 343 -13.02 -16.02 0.25
C ILE A 343 -12.83 -17.50 0.48
N GLY A 344 -13.34 -17.97 1.63
CA GLY A 344 -13.32 -19.37 2.03
C GLY A 344 -12.00 -19.81 2.65
N GLN A 345 -12.03 -20.90 3.42
CA GLN A 345 -10.91 -21.42 4.21
C GLN A 345 -9.69 -21.85 3.39
N ASN A 346 -9.81 -21.99 2.07
CA ASN A 346 -8.70 -22.33 1.18
C ASN A 346 -7.94 -21.10 0.66
N THR A 347 -8.33 -19.91 1.09
CA THR A 347 -7.79 -18.63 0.60
C THR A 347 -7.37 -17.77 1.77
N ALA A 348 -6.24 -18.14 2.39
CA ALA A 348 -5.63 -17.34 3.46
C ALA A 348 -5.01 -16.03 2.93
N GLU A 349 -4.90 -15.02 3.81
CA GLU A 349 -4.25 -13.74 3.46
C GLU A 349 -2.82 -13.94 2.92
N VAL A 350 -2.05 -14.88 3.51
CA VAL A 350 -0.66 -15.16 3.13
C VAL A 350 -0.51 -15.56 1.65
N PHE A 351 -1.53 -16.11 1.01
CA PHE A 351 -1.47 -16.38 -0.43
C PHE A 351 -1.48 -15.09 -1.24
N GLY A 352 -2.26 -14.07 -0.81
CA GLY A 352 -2.25 -12.73 -1.36
C GLY A 352 -0.92 -12.03 -1.11
N ASP A 353 -0.34 -12.24 0.05
CA ASP A 353 0.92 -11.61 0.47
C ASP A 353 2.12 -12.04 -0.36
N TYR A 354 2.09 -13.27 -0.89
CA TYR A 354 3.27 -13.81 -1.59
C TYR A 354 3.04 -14.16 -3.05
N ALA A 355 1.99 -14.90 -3.40
CA ALA A 355 2.01 -15.61 -4.66
C ALA A 355 0.72 -15.65 -5.48
N SER A 356 -0.47 -15.35 -4.93
CA SER A 356 -1.73 -15.42 -5.68
C SER A 356 -1.84 -14.38 -6.81
N GLY A 357 -1.14 -13.24 -6.67
CA GLY A 357 -1.09 -12.19 -7.67
C GLY A 357 -1.76 -10.88 -7.26
N THR A 358 -2.59 -10.87 -6.22
CA THR A 358 -3.13 -9.65 -5.63
C THR A 358 -2.03 -8.86 -4.89
N ASN A 359 -2.26 -7.57 -4.64
CA ASN A 359 -1.26 -6.74 -3.97
C ASN A 359 -1.45 -6.75 -2.46
N HIS A 360 -0.37 -6.91 -1.71
CA HIS A 360 -0.40 -6.88 -0.25
C HIS A 360 -0.13 -5.47 0.35
N THR A 361 0.19 -4.47 -0.48
CA THR A 361 0.35 -3.10 0.01
C THR A 361 -1.03 -2.46 0.12
N LEU A 362 -1.68 -2.72 1.24
CA LEU A 362 -3.09 -2.48 1.49
C LEU A 362 -3.31 -1.35 2.52
N PRO A 363 -4.48 -0.71 2.50
CA PRO A 363 -4.79 0.39 3.40
C PRO A 363 -5.14 -0.12 4.81
N THR A 364 -4.49 0.43 5.81
CA THR A 364 -4.77 0.19 7.24
C THR A 364 -5.47 1.39 7.87
N LEU A 365 -5.79 1.32 9.16
CA LEU A 365 -6.35 2.45 9.92
C LEU A 365 -7.60 3.05 9.25
N ARG A 366 -8.49 2.19 8.77
CA ARG A 366 -9.74 2.56 8.10
C ARG A 366 -9.55 3.26 6.74
N ALA A 367 -8.36 3.30 6.18
CA ALA A 367 -8.13 3.90 4.87
C ALA A 367 -8.82 3.10 3.74
N ALA A 368 -9.20 1.84 3.98
CA ALA A 368 -10.01 1.03 3.08
C ALA A 368 -11.38 1.65 2.74
N ARG A 369 -11.80 2.72 3.45
CA ARG A 369 -13.00 3.51 3.14
C ARG A 369 -12.85 4.39 1.90
N TYR A 370 -11.64 4.64 1.40
CA TYR A 370 -11.40 5.51 0.24
C TYR A 370 -10.32 4.98 -0.72
N THR A 371 -9.62 3.91 -0.40
CA THR A 371 -8.63 3.29 -1.29
C THR A 371 -8.57 1.78 -1.08
N GLY A 372 -8.29 1.03 -2.13
CA GLY A 372 -8.07 -0.43 -2.07
C GLY A 372 -6.60 -0.83 -2.02
N GLY A 373 -5.67 0.12 -1.76
CA GLY A 373 -4.24 -0.15 -1.74
C GLY A 373 -3.53 0.11 -3.07
N VAL A 374 -2.31 -0.40 -3.19
CA VAL A 374 -1.50 -0.22 -4.40
C VAL A 374 -1.98 -1.16 -5.51
N TRP A 375 -2.18 -0.60 -6.67
CA TRP A 375 -2.53 -1.30 -7.90
C TRP A 375 -2.03 -0.52 -9.11
N VAL A 376 -2.26 -1.01 -10.31
CA VAL A 376 -1.85 -0.32 -11.56
C VAL A 376 -2.36 1.13 -11.60
N GLY A 377 -3.59 1.39 -11.17
CA GLY A 377 -4.20 2.73 -11.17
C GLY A 377 -3.50 3.73 -10.25
N THR A 378 -2.77 3.28 -9.23
CA THR A 378 -1.97 4.15 -8.35
C THR A 378 -0.93 4.95 -9.14
N PHE A 379 -0.43 4.39 -10.24
CA PHE A 379 0.58 4.99 -11.11
C PHE A 379 0.00 5.68 -12.35
N LEU A 380 -1.32 5.82 -12.44
CA LEU A 380 -2.02 6.36 -13.61
C LEU A 380 -2.76 7.65 -13.27
N LYS A 381 -2.64 8.63 -14.16
CA LYS A 381 -3.40 9.89 -14.11
C LYS A 381 -4.50 9.84 -15.16
N THR A 382 -5.71 10.23 -14.77
CA THR A 382 -6.82 10.46 -15.70
C THR A 382 -6.85 11.95 -16.04
N CYS A 383 -6.40 12.32 -17.26
CA CYS A 383 -6.29 13.70 -17.71
C CYS A 383 -7.34 13.99 -18.77
N THR A 384 -8.26 14.90 -18.46
CA THR A 384 -9.35 15.28 -19.36
C THR A 384 -8.84 16.17 -20.51
N HIS A 385 -9.51 16.09 -21.65
CA HIS A 385 -9.35 17.01 -22.78
C HIS A 385 -10.70 17.34 -23.37
N GLN A 386 -10.80 18.51 -24.02
CA GLN A 386 -12.00 18.96 -24.66
C GLN A 386 -11.71 19.78 -25.92
N SER A 387 -12.60 19.68 -26.87
CA SER A 387 -12.60 20.51 -28.08
C SER A 387 -14.02 20.87 -28.49
N MET A 388 -14.17 21.96 -29.22
CA MET A 388 -15.46 22.41 -29.74
C MET A 388 -15.32 22.86 -31.18
N THR A 389 -16.40 22.72 -31.96
CA THR A 389 -16.50 23.41 -33.26
C THR A 389 -16.74 24.90 -33.02
N PRO A 390 -16.41 25.78 -34.01
CA PRO A 390 -16.72 27.21 -33.87
C PRO A 390 -18.18 27.49 -33.57
N GLU A 391 -19.08 26.76 -34.20
CA GLU A 391 -20.56 26.92 -34.05
C GLU A 391 -21.00 26.50 -32.61
N ALA A 392 -20.44 25.41 -32.08
CA ALA A 392 -20.71 25.00 -30.69
C ALA A 392 -20.18 26.02 -29.68
N SER A 393 -18.97 26.51 -29.91
CA SER A 393 -18.34 27.56 -29.08
C SER A 393 -19.21 28.81 -29.04
N ALA A 394 -19.60 29.33 -30.22
CA ALA A 394 -20.47 30.52 -30.33
C ALA A 394 -21.85 30.30 -29.66
N ARG A 395 -22.41 29.11 -29.73
CA ARG A 395 -23.69 28.78 -29.09
C ARG A 395 -23.59 28.76 -27.56
N ILE A 396 -22.49 28.26 -27.00
CA ILE A 396 -22.27 28.11 -25.55
C ILE A 396 -21.76 29.41 -24.92
N ALA A 397 -21.01 30.22 -25.63
CA ALA A 397 -20.37 31.43 -25.13
C ALA A 397 -21.32 32.37 -24.35
N PRO A 398 -22.58 32.64 -24.78
CA PRO A 398 -23.50 33.49 -23.99
C PRO A 398 -23.88 32.89 -22.64
N LEU A 399 -24.00 31.57 -22.53
CA LEU A 399 -24.24 30.88 -21.28
C LEU A 399 -23.06 31.05 -20.32
N VAL A 400 -21.85 30.78 -20.81
CA VAL A 400 -20.61 30.87 -20.01
C VAL A 400 -20.39 32.32 -19.53
N ALA A 401 -20.59 33.32 -20.41
CA ALA A 401 -20.44 34.73 -20.04
C ALA A 401 -21.42 35.13 -18.91
N ARG A 402 -22.70 34.70 -18.98
CA ARG A 402 -23.67 35.00 -17.91
C ARG A 402 -23.30 34.35 -16.58
N MET A 403 -22.85 33.07 -16.61
CA MET A 403 -22.39 32.39 -15.40
C MET A 403 -21.18 33.08 -14.79
N ALA A 404 -20.18 33.41 -15.59
CA ALA A 404 -18.99 34.11 -15.16
C ALA A 404 -19.29 35.49 -14.56
N HIS A 405 -20.19 36.25 -15.16
CA HIS A 405 -20.68 37.52 -14.59
C HIS A 405 -21.43 37.30 -13.24
N GLY A 406 -22.21 36.22 -13.14
CA GLY A 406 -22.89 35.88 -11.88
C GLY A 406 -21.90 35.56 -10.74
N GLU A 407 -20.72 35.03 -11.06
CA GLU A 407 -19.64 34.79 -10.12
C GLU A 407 -18.71 35.99 -9.92
N GLY A 408 -18.93 37.11 -10.64
CA GLY A 408 -18.05 38.28 -10.61
C GLY A 408 -16.77 38.17 -11.39
N LEU A 409 -16.62 37.14 -12.26
CA LEU A 409 -15.41 36.85 -13.02
C LEU A 409 -15.45 37.47 -14.43
N SER A 410 -15.25 38.79 -14.55
CA SER A 410 -15.33 39.52 -15.80
C SER A 410 -14.35 39.07 -16.87
N GLY A 411 -13.13 38.62 -16.50
CA GLY A 411 -12.15 38.07 -17.42
C GLY A 411 -12.62 36.75 -18.06
N HIS A 412 -13.30 35.88 -17.30
CA HIS A 412 -13.90 34.65 -17.83
C HIS A 412 -15.06 34.97 -18.80
N ALA A 413 -15.88 35.96 -18.45
CA ALA A 413 -16.97 36.40 -19.33
C ALA A 413 -16.42 36.96 -20.65
N ALA A 414 -15.40 37.85 -20.61
CA ALA A 414 -14.74 38.36 -21.81
C ALA A 414 -14.13 37.27 -22.67
N ALA A 415 -13.47 36.26 -22.06
CA ALA A 415 -12.93 35.12 -22.80
C ALA A 415 -14.00 34.31 -23.55
N ALA A 416 -15.23 34.20 -22.97
CA ALA A 416 -16.36 33.58 -23.66
C ALA A 416 -16.90 34.48 -24.77
N ASP A 417 -17.02 35.79 -24.53
CA ASP A 417 -17.55 36.75 -25.48
C ASP A 417 -16.72 36.84 -26.77
N GLU A 418 -15.40 36.70 -26.70
CA GLU A 418 -14.51 36.65 -27.87
C GLU A 418 -14.73 35.40 -28.76
N ARG A 419 -15.58 34.49 -28.37
CA ARG A 419 -15.88 33.22 -29.08
C ARG A 419 -17.34 33.13 -29.56
N LYS A 420 -18.06 34.24 -29.57
CA LYS A 420 -19.43 34.33 -30.11
C LYS A 420 -19.49 34.28 -31.61
#